data_27b9476df98ccc2c6db34f1932fbe0d0
#
_entry.id   27b9476df98ccc2c6db34f1932fbe0d0
#
_cell.length_a   1.000
_cell.length_b   1.000
_cell.length_c   1.000
_cell.angle_alpha   90.00
_cell.angle_beta   90.00
_cell.angle_gamma   90.00
#
_symmetry.space_group_name_H-M   'P 1'
#
loop_
_entity.id
_entity.type
_entity.pdbx_description
1 polymer ?
#
loop_
_entity_poly.entity_id
_entity_poly.type
_entity_poly.pdbx_seq_one_letter_code
_entity_poly.pdbx_strand_id
1 'polypeptide(L)'
;MYGPDGKSVIKMTWDLFKEYQRWDEFLEMKENPPMTDDFMFWYKGEKYFCAGEDYGHIITDADWNRLAYNKNFLELLLTPIFEGNSFKDIIEDILMCE
;
A
#
# COMPACT_ATOMS: atom_id res chain seq x y z
N MET A 1 4.83 8.08 16.61
CA MET A 1 4.07 9.04 15.78
C MET A 1 2.62 8.61 15.69
N TYR A 2 1.70 9.57 15.60
CA TYR A 2 0.26 9.28 15.59
C TYR A 2 -0.39 9.88 14.35
N GLY A 3 -1.35 9.14 13.80
CA GLY A 3 -2.12 9.59 12.63
C GLY A 3 -3.29 10.49 13.03
N PRO A 4 -4.09 10.93 12.02
CA PRO A 4 -5.24 11.80 12.26
C PRO A 4 -6.30 11.22 13.20
N ASP A 5 -6.36 9.89 13.33
CA ASP A 5 -7.28 9.20 14.23
C ASP A 5 -6.70 8.96 15.62
N GLY A 6 -5.50 9.45 15.90
CA GLY A 6 -4.82 9.28 17.19
C GLY A 6 -4.15 7.93 17.39
N LYS A 7 -4.18 7.06 16.37
CA LYS A 7 -3.54 5.75 16.43
C LYS A 7 -2.12 5.81 15.91
N SER A 8 -1.29 4.85 16.34
CA SER A 8 0.12 4.80 15.97
C SER A 8 0.34 4.59 14.47
N VAL A 9 1.24 5.37 13.91
CA VAL A 9 1.64 5.25 12.50
C VAL A 9 3.16 5.38 12.39
N ILE A 10 3.71 4.93 11.27
CA ILE A 10 5.14 5.07 10.98
C ILE A 10 5.34 5.70 9.59
N LYS A 11 6.44 6.41 9.46
CA LYS A 11 6.89 6.90 8.15
C LYS A 11 7.42 5.72 7.36
N MET A 12 7.26 5.76 6.04
CA MET A 12 7.61 4.64 5.19
C MET A 12 8.58 5.06 4.10
N THR A 13 9.42 4.13 3.68
CA THR A 13 10.24 4.23 2.47
C THR A 13 9.96 2.97 1.65
N TRP A 14 10.35 2.99 0.38
CA TRP A 14 10.14 1.80 -0.46
C TRP A 14 10.90 0.59 0.08
N ASP A 15 12.14 0.79 0.55
CA ASP A 15 12.93 -0.31 1.12
C ASP A 15 12.30 -0.85 2.40
N LEU A 16 11.80 0.02 3.28
CA LEU A 16 11.12 -0.39 4.50
C LEU A 16 9.80 -1.12 4.17
N PHE A 17 9.09 -0.68 3.15
CA PHE A 17 7.86 -1.33 2.70
C PHE A 17 8.14 -2.76 2.22
N LYS A 18 9.21 -2.94 1.47
CA LYS A 18 9.61 -4.28 1.01
C LYS A 18 9.91 -5.20 2.19
N GLU A 19 10.56 -4.69 3.23
CA GLU A 19 10.80 -5.45 4.45
C GLU A 19 9.51 -5.77 5.18
N TYR A 20 8.60 -4.80 5.24
CA TYR A 20 7.28 -4.98 5.87
C TYR A 20 6.50 -6.10 5.18
N GLN A 21 6.56 -6.19 3.87
CA GLN A 21 5.91 -7.24 3.08
C GLN A 21 6.75 -8.52 2.99
N ARG A 22 7.94 -8.54 3.59
CA ARG A 22 8.84 -9.69 3.64
C ARG A 22 9.20 -10.22 2.25
N TRP A 23 9.41 -9.31 1.28
CA TRP A 23 9.73 -9.71 -0.09
C TRP A 23 11.09 -10.40 -0.22
N ASP A 24 11.99 -10.21 0.73
CA ASP A 24 13.27 -10.92 0.80
C ASP A 24 13.09 -12.44 0.95
N GLU A 25 11.93 -12.89 1.43
CA GLU A 25 11.60 -14.31 1.53
C GLU A 25 11.05 -14.89 0.22
N PHE A 26 10.85 -14.05 -0.81
CA PHE A 26 10.23 -14.42 -2.07
C PHE A 26 11.05 -13.92 -3.26
N LEU A 27 12.39 -14.14 -3.21
CA LEU A 27 13.31 -13.59 -4.21
C LEU A 27 13.04 -14.10 -5.63
N GLU A 28 12.48 -15.30 -5.78
CA GLU A 28 12.12 -15.85 -7.08
C GLU A 28 10.87 -15.21 -7.69
N MET A 29 10.15 -14.40 -6.92
CA MET A 29 8.91 -13.75 -7.34
C MET A 29 9.10 -12.26 -7.60
N LYS A 30 10.24 -11.85 -8.12
CA LYS A 30 10.59 -10.42 -8.28
C LYS A 30 9.60 -9.61 -9.11
N GLU A 31 8.99 -10.22 -10.13
CA GLU A 31 8.05 -9.54 -11.01
C GLU A 31 6.62 -9.54 -10.48
N ASN A 32 6.34 -10.41 -9.52
CA ASN A 32 5.02 -10.51 -8.90
C ASN A 32 5.17 -10.88 -7.43
N PRO A 33 5.79 -10.01 -6.62
CA PRO A 33 5.96 -10.28 -5.19
C PRO A 33 4.58 -10.31 -4.51
N PRO A 34 4.41 -11.17 -3.48
CA PRO A 34 3.12 -11.30 -2.82
C PRO A 34 2.84 -10.14 -1.87
N MET A 35 1.55 -9.87 -1.64
CA MET A 35 1.12 -9.06 -0.52
C MET A 35 0.98 -10.02 0.67
N THR A 36 1.89 -9.93 1.64
CA THR A 36 1.87 -10.84 2.79
C THR A 36 0.92 -10.36 3.88
N ASP A 37 0.67 -9.06 3.95
CA ASP A 37 -0.25 -8.47 4.91
C ASP A 37 -1.06 -7.36 4.25
N ASP A 38 -2.35 -7.30 4.55
CA ASP A 38 -3.19 -6.15 4.22
C ASP A 38 -2.69 -4.95 5.02
N PHE A 39 -2.85 -3.75 4.48
CA PHE A 39 -2.37 -2.57 5.20
C PHE A 39 -3.25 -1.35 4.95
N MET A 40 -3.14 -0.39 5.86
CA MET A 40 -3.86 0.88 5.81
C MET A 40 -2.84 2.01 5.92
N PHE A 41 -3.13 3.12 5.26
CA PHE A 41 -2.23 4.27 5.32
C PHE A 41 -3.00 5.58 5.17
N TRP A 42 -2.38 6.67 5.63
CA TRP A 42 -2.89 8.02 5.47
C TRP A 42 -2.05 8.74 4.42
N TYR A 43 -2.72 9.45 3.53
CA TYR A 43 -2.06 10.33 2.55
C TYR A 43 -2.88 11.61 2.43
N LYS A 44 -2.23 12.75 2.69
CA LYS A 44 -2.87 14.08 2.66
C LYS A 44 -4.15 14.14 3.50
N GLY A 45 -4.11 13.49 4.68
CA GLY A 45 -5.25 13.50 5.60
C GLY A 45 -6.38 12.55 5.26
N GLU A 46 -6.26 11.78 4.19
CA GLU A 46 -7.26 10.78 3.78
C GLU A 46 -6.73 9.37 4.04
N LYS A 47 -7.60 8.47 4.48
CA LYS A 47 -7.24 7.10 4.79
C LYS A 47 -7.55 6.17 3.60
N TYR A 48 -6.63 5.25 3.35
CA TYR A 48 -6.74 4.27 2.28
C TYR A 48 -6.47 2.87 2.81
N PHE A 49 -7.03 1.86 2.13
CA PHE A 49 -6.83 0.46 2.46
C PHE A 49 -6.27 -0.27 1.25
N CYS A 50 -5.37 -1.22 1.49
CA CYS A 50 -4.89 -2.14 0.48
C CYS A 50 -5.11 -3.56 0.97
N ALA A 51 -5.82 -4.37 0.19
CA ALA A 51 -6.24 -5.70 0.62
C ALA A 51 -6.32 -6.66 -0.57
N GLY A 52 -6.39 -7.96 -0.26
CA GLY A 52 -6.64 -8.98 -1.27
C GLY A 52 -8.13 -9.12 -1.52
N GLU A 53 -8.55 -9.20 -2.79
CA GLU A 53 -9.94 -9.40 -3.18
C GLU A 53 -10.02 -9.93 -4.61
N ASP A 54 -10.97 -10.83 -4.86
CA ASP A 54 -11.23 -11.39 -6.20
C ASP A 54 -9.97 -11.99 -6.86
N TYR A 55 -9.20 -12.75 -6.09
CA TYR A 55 -7.95 -13.38 -6.52
C TYR A 55 -6.88 -12.39 -6.96
N GLY A 56 -7.01 -11.13 -6.56
CA GLY A 56 -6.06 -10.06 -6.83
C GLY A 56 -5.95 -9.13 -5.65
N HIS A 57 -5.67 -7.86 -5.94
CA HIS A 57 -5.42 -6.85 -4.93
C HIS A 57 -6.14 -5.56 -5.27
N ILE A 58 -6.62 -4.85 -4.24
CA ILE A 58 -7.32 -3.58 -4.42
C ILE A 58 -6.73 -2.50 -3.53
N ILE A 59 -6.91 -1.25 -3.97
CA ILE A 59 -6.74 -0.08 -3.11
C ILE A 59 -8.10 0.60 -3.04
N THR A 60 -8.56 0.91 -1.82
CA THR A 60 -9.84 1.58 -1.60
C THR A 60 -9.63 2.85 -0.77
N ASP A 61 -10.63 3.74 -0.81
CA ASP A 61 -10.70 4.86 0.13
C ASP A 61 -11.32 4.39 1.45
N ALA A 62 -11.54 5.33 2.38
CA ALA A 62 -12.10 5.01 3.70
C ALA A 62 -13.55 4.54 3.65
N ASP A 63 -14.26 4.81 2.57
CA ASP A 63 -15.65 4.40 2.36
C ASP A 63 -15.76 3.12 1.56
N TRP A 64 -14.63 2.41 1.38
CA TRP A 64 -14.54 1.15 0.66
C TRP A 64 -14.82 1.27 -0.84
N ASN A 65 -14.71 2.48 -1.40
CA ASN A 65 -14.78 2.65 -2.84
C ASN A 65 -13.49 2.14 -3.47
N ARG A 66 -13.62 1.21 -4.41
CA ARG A 66 -12.46 0.61 -5.09
C ARG A 66 -11.86 1.64 -6.05
N LEU A 67 -10.60 2.02 -5.79
CA LEU A 67 -9.86 2.98 -6.61
C LEU A 67 -9.03 2.29 -7.69
N ALA A 68 -8.56 1.09 -7.42
CA ALA A 68 -7.76 0.29 -8.35
C ALA A 68 -7.83 -1.17 -8.00
N TYR A 69 -7.63 -2.03 -9.00
CA TYR A 69 -7.55 -3.47 -8.85
C TYR A 69 -6.48 -3.99 -9.80
N ASN A 70 -5.68 -4.95 -9.35
CA ASN A 70 -4.74 -5.65 -10.21
C ASN A 70 -4.45 -7.03 -9.61
N LYS A 71 -4.32 -8.04 -10.47
CA LYS A 71 -3.92 -9.37 -10.02
C LYS A 71 -2.45 -9.40 -9.60
N ASN A 72 -1.63 -8.50 -10.16
CA ASN A 72 -0.23 -8.34 -9.82
C ASN A 72 -0.10 -7.23 -8.78
N PHE A 73 0.39 -7.57 -7.58
CA PHE A 73 0.49 -6.62 -6.48
C PHE A 73 1.46 -5.47 -6.81
N LEU A 74 2.61 -5.79 -7.39
CA LEU A 74 3.58 -4.75 -7.73
C LEU A 74 3.00 -3.77 -8.75
N GLU A 75 2.30 -4.27 -9.77
CA GLU A 75 1.66 -3.39 -10.75
C GLU A 75 0.58 -2.51 -10.12
N LEU A 76 -0.15 -3.03 -9.14
CA LEU A 76 -1.12 -2.21 -8.39
C LEU A 76 -0.41 -1.02 -7.73
N LEU A 77 0.73 -1.28 -7.10
CA LEU A 77 1.50 -0.24 -6.39
C LEU A 77 2.15 0.77 -7.35
N LEU A 78 2.23 0.44 -8.63
CA LEU A 78 2.77 1.33 -9.67
C LEU A 78 1.66 2.04 -10.47
N THR A 79 0.40 1.79 -10.15
CA THR A 79 -0.74 2.40 -10.87
C THR A 79 -0.96 3.84 -10.37
N PRO A 80 -1.01 4.83 -11.27
CA PRO A 80 -1.10 6.25 -10.88
C PRO A 80 -2.52 6.66 -10.52
N ILE A 81 -2.93 6.41 -9.28
CA ILE A 81 -4.29 6.71 -8.79
C ILE A 81 -4.35 7.87 -7.79
N PHE A 82 -3.21 8.43 -7.40
CA PHE A 82 -3.13 9.54 -6.45
C PHE A 82 -2.71 10.81 -7.18
N GLU A 83 -3.65 11.43 -7.90
CA GLU A 83 -3.40 12.65 -8.67
C GLU A 83 -2.24 12.49 -9.67
N GLY A 84 -2.22 11.34 -10.38
CA GLY A 84 -1.17 11.02 -11.34
C GLY A 84 0.06 10.35 -10.75
N ASN A 85 0.05 10.07 -9.45
CA ASN A 85 1.15 9.39 -8.76
C ASN A 85 0.71 8.01 -8.29
N SER A 86 1.63 7.05 -8.30
CA SER A 86 1.36 5.70 -7.78
C SER A 86 1.63 5.66 -6.27
N PHE A 87 1.24 4.54 -5.63
CA PHE A 87 1.58 4.30 -4.24
C PHE A 87 3.10 4.38 -4.03
N LYS A 88 3.88 3.79 -4.93
CA LYS A 88 5.33 3.85 -4.84
C LYS A 88 5.85 5.29 -4.91
N ASP A 89 5.25 6.12 -5.76
CA ASP A 89 5.65 7.53 -5.89
C ASP A 89 5.42 8.32 -4.61
N ILE A 90 4.35 8.02 -3.87
CA ILE A 90 3.97 8.76 -2.67
C ILE A 90 4.45 8.10 -1.37
N ILE A 91 5.21 7.01 -1.45
CA ILE A 91 5.52 6.17 -0.28
C ILE A 91 6.17 6.94 0.86
N GLU A 92 6.97 7.96 0.56
CA GLU A 92 7.64 8.75 1.60
C GLU A 92 6.76 9.86 2.16
N ASP A 93 5.57 10.06 1.59
CA ASP A 93 4.61 11.06 2.04
C ASP A 93 3.42 10.46 2.79
N ILE A 94 3.37 9.14 2.91
CA ILE A 94 2.30 8.45 3.62
C ILE A 94 2.66 8.19 5.08
N LEU A 95 1.62 7.91 5.88
CA LEU A 95 1.77 7.42 7.25
C LEU A 95 1.15 6.03 7.29
N MET A 96 1.98 5.01 7.47
CA MET A 96 1.53 3.63 7.51
C MET A 96 0.94 3.30 8.87
N CYS A 97 -0.27 2.76 8.91
CA CYS A 97 -0.90 2.30 10.16
C CYS A 97 -0.17 1.05 10.67
N GLU A 98 0.09 1.04 11.95
CA GLU A 98 0.68 -0.12 12.64
C GLU A 98 -0.37 -1.13 13.07
#